data_0b63977d104fb92ffc2da78872e563d9
#
_entry.id   0b63977d104fb92ffc2da78872e563d9
#
_cell.length_a   1.000
_cell.length_b   1.000
_cell.length_c   1.000
_cell.angle_alpha   90.00
_cell.angle_beta   90.00
_cell.angle_gamma   90.00
#
_symmetry.space_group_name_H-M   'P 1'
#
loop_
_entity.id
_entity.type
_entity.pdbx_description
1 polymer ?
#
loop_
_entity_poly.entity_id
_entity_poly.type
_entity_poly.pdbx_seq_one_letter_code
_entity_poly.pdbx_strand_id
1 'polypeptide(L)' 'MSTEEVFERVKKIIVEQLGATEASVTMEASFIDDLGADSLDIVELVMALEEEFDIEIPDADAEKIVTVNDVVEYIKE' A
#
# COMPACT_ATOMS: atom_id res chain seq x y z
N MET A 1 3.27 14.88 5.90
CA MET A 1 2.65 14.87 4.56
C MET A 1 1.13 14.86 4.67
N SER A 2 0.46 15.45 3.69
CA SER A 2 -1.00 15.39 3.67
C SER A 2 -1.46 14.00 3.26
N THR A 3 -2.72 13.69 3.54
CA THR A 3 -3.31 12.40 3.13
C THR A 3 -3.21 12.22 1.62
N GLU A 4 -3.45 13.27 0.86
CA GLU A 4 -3.38 13.20 -0.60
C GLU A 4 -1.97 12.89 -1.11
N GLU A 5 -0.97 13.49 -0.50
CA GLU A 5 0.42 13.23 -0.88
C GLU A 5 0.81 11.79 -0.59
N VAL A 6 0.46 11.30 0.58
CA VAL A 6 0.73 9.91 0.96
C VAL A 6 0.01 8.96 0.02
N PHE A 7 -1.27 9.23 -0.24
CA PHE A 7 -2.07 8.40 -1.14
C PHE A 7 -1.46 8.34 -2.54
N GLU A 8 -1.06 9.48 -3.10
CA GLU A 8 -0.49 9.50 -4.44
C GLU A 8 0.81 8.71 -4.52
N ARG A 9 1.64 8.81 -3.52
CA ARG A 9 2.90 8.06 -3.49
C ARG A 9 2.64 6.56 -3.32
N VAL A 10 1.73 6.19 -2.44
CA VAL A 10 1.33 4.80 -2.24
C VAL A 10 0.75 4.22 -3.53
N LYS A 11 -0.13 4.97 -4.17
CA LYS A 11 -0.76 4.55 -5.42
C LYS A 11 0.28 4.24 -6.50
N LYS A 12 1.26 5.11 -6.64
CA LYS A 12 2.33 4.92 -7.62
C LYS A 12 3.09 3.62 -7.36
N ILE A 13 3.40 3.35 -6.11
CA ILE A 13 4.10 2.13 -5.73
C ILE A 13 3.24 0.89 -6.02
N ILE A 14 1.96 0.96 -5.71
CA ILE A 14 1.04 -0.15 -5.95
C ILE A 14 0.95 -0.46 -7.44
N VAL A 15 0.83 0.57 -8.27
CA VAL A 15 0.78 0.40 -9.72
C VAL A 15 2.04 -0.31 -10.22
N GLU A 16 3.20 0.09 -9.73
CA GLU A 16 4.47 -0.51 -10.12
C GLU A 16 4.64 -1.94 -9.63
N GLN A 17 4.26 -2.20 -8.39
CA GLN A 17 4.47 -3.51 -7.77
C GLN A 17 3.45 -4.56 -8.21
N LEU A 18 2.20 -4.17 -8.34
CA LEU A 18 1.13 -5.09 -8.64
C LEU A 18 0.68 -5.06 -10.10
N GLY A 19 1.16 -4.11 -10.88
CA GLY A 19 0.72 -3.95 -12.25
C GLY A 19 -0.72 -3.49 -12.36
N ALA A 20 -1.26 -2.88 -11.31
CA ALA A 20 -2.62 -2.38 -11.30
C ALA A 20 -2.72 -1.06 -12.07
N THR A 21 -3.92 -0.73 -12.53
CA THR A 21 -4.15 0.57 -13.16
C THR A 21 -4.39 1.61 -12.08
N GLU A 22 -4.10 2.86 -12.39
CA GLU A 22 -4.32 3.94 -11.42
C GLU A 22 -5.78 4.05 -11.01
N ALA A 23 -6.69 3.81 -11.95
CA ALA A 23 -8.12 3.87 -11.69
C ALA A 23 -8.59 2.83 -10.67
N SER A 24 -7.89 1.69 -10.59
CA SER A 24 -8.22 0.62 -9.66
C SER A 24 -7.76 0.91 -8.23
N VAL A 25 -6.80 1.80 -8.07
CA VAL A 25 -6.21 2.07 -6.77
C VAL A 25 -6.97 3.21 -6.10
N THR A 26 -7.94 2.84 -5.27
CA THR A 26 -8.72 3.79 -4.48
C THR A 26 -8.45 3.51 -3.01
N MET A 27 -8.84 4.43 -2.14
CA MET A 27 -8.66 4.26 -0.69
C MET A 27 -9.37 3.01 -0.17
N GLU A 28 -10.47 2.64 -0.80
CA GLU A 28 -11.30 1.50 -0.38
C GLU A 28 -10.85 0.18 -0.98
N ALA A 29 -9.93 0.21 -1.95
CA ALA A 29 -9.50 -0.99 -2.64
C ALA A 29 -8.79 -1.96 -1.69
N SER A 30 -9.20 -3.22 -1.72
CA SER A 30 -8.53 -4.28 -0.99
C SER A 30 -7.40 -4.82 -1.86
N PHE A 31 -6.23 -5.00 -1.28
CA PHE A 31 -5.08 -5.51 -2.03
C PHE A 31 -5.34 -6.88 -2.63
N ILE A 32 -5.97 -7.75 -1.88
CA ILE A 32 -6.23 -9.11 -2.32
C ILE A 32 -7.48 -9.21 -3.18
N ASP A 33 -8.60 -8.67 -2.70
CA ASP A 33 -9.89 -8.81 -3.38
C ASP A 33 -10.03 -7.92 -4.61
N ASP A 34 -9.54 -6.69 -4.54
CA ASP A 34 -9.74 -5.73 -5.62
C ASP A 34 -8.53 -5.63 -6.56
N LEU A 35 -7.34 -5.76 -6.02
CA LEU A 35 -6.11 -5.58 -6.80
C LEU A 35 -5.44 -6.90 -7.16
N GLY A 36 -5.97 -8.01 -6.68
CA GLY A 36 -5.48 -9.33 -7.04
C GLY A 36 -4.11 -9.70 -6.50
N ALA A 37 -3.68 -9.07 -5.42
CA ALA A 37 -2.40 -9.37 -4.81
C ALA A 37 -2.47 -10.66 -4.01
N ASP A 38 -1.40 -11.44 -4.01
CA ASP A 38 -1.29 -12.58 -3.11
C ASP A 38 -0.36 -12.20 -1.94
N SER A 39 -0.09 -13.13 -1.04
CA SER A 39 0.70 -12.82 0.14
C SER A 39 2.13 -12.41 -0.19
N LEU A 40 2.71 -12.96 -1.25
CA LEU A 40 4.07 -12.59 -1.66
C LEU A 40 4.07 -11.16 -2.21
N ASP A 41 3.05 -10.81 -2.99
CA ASP A 41 2.92 -9.45 -3.50
C ASP A 41 2.81 -8.44 -2.37
N ILE A 42 2.08 -8.79 -1.32
CA ILE A 42 1.93 -7.92 -0.15
C ILE A 42 3.29 -7.71 0.53
N VAL A 43 4.08 -8.77 0.69
CA VAL A 43 5.41 -8.66 1.30
C VAL A 43 6.30 -7.72 0.49
N GLU A 44 6.31 -7.86 -0.82
CA GLU A 44 7.12 -7.00 -1.68
C GLU A 44 6.64 -5.57 -1.66
N LEU A 45 5.31 -5.37 -1.62
CA LEU A 45 4.73 -4.04 -1.53
C LEU A 45 5.12 -3.36 -0.23
N VAL A 46 5.05 -4.08 0.88
CA VAL A 46 5.43 -3.53 2.19
C VAL A 46 6.88 -3.09 2.18
N MET A 47 7.77 -3.91 1.61
CA MET A 47 9.18 -3.56 1.51
C MET A 47 9.39 -2.29 0.67
N ALA A 48 8.67 -2.17 -0.43
CA ALA A 48 8.78 -0.98 -1.28
C ALA A 48 8.30 0.26 -0.54
N LEU A 49 7.23 0.13 0.24
CA LEU A 49 6.70 1.24 1.03
C LEU A 49 7.69 1.67 2.12
N GLU A 50 8.34 0.70 2.75
CA GLU A 50 9.35 1.01 3.76
C GLU A 50 10.50 1.83 3.18
N GLU A 51 10.92 1.48 1.99
CA GLU A 51 12.00 2.20 1.32
C GLU A 51 11.56 3.61 0.87
N GLU A 52 10.35 3.69 0.33
CA GLU A 52 9.84 4.97 -0.20
C GLU A 52 9.67 6.01 0.91
N PHE A 53 9.16 5.59 2.06
CA PHE A 53 8.84 6.51 3.16
C PHE A 53 9.88 6.48 4.28
N ASP A 54 10.90 5.67 4.15
CA ASP A 54 11.96 5.52 5.15
C ASP A 54 11.37 5.18 6.52
N ILE A 55 10.52 4.17 6.55
CA ILE A 55 9.84 3.71 7.76
C ILE A 55 10.01 2.20 7.89
N GLU A 56 9.66 1.68 9.05
CA GLU A 56 9.67 0.27 9.32
C GLU A 56 8.25 -0.21 9.63
N ILE A 57 7.82 -1.24 8.94
CA ILE A 57 6.48 -1.83 9.14
C ILE A 57 6.69 -3.24 9.68
N PRO A 58 6.50 -3.46 10.99
CA PRO A 58 6.63 -4.80 11.56
C PRO A 58 5.62 -5.77 10.96
N ASP A 59 5.95 -7.05 10.95
CA ASP A 59 5.06 -8.09 10.40
C ASP A 59 3.66 -8.05 11.02
N ALA A 60 3.58 -7.80 12.32
CA ALA A 60 2.29 -7.73 13.01
C ALA A 60 1.41 -6.62 12.46
N ASP A 61 2.03 -5.50 12.10
CA ASP A 61 1.29 -4.37 11.53
C ASP A 61 0.97 -4.63 10.06
N ALA A 62 1.88 -5.26 9.34
CA ALA A 62 1.66 -5.59 7.93
C ALA A 62 0.47 -6.53 7.76
N GLU A 63 0.25 -7.43 8.71
CA GLU A 63 -0.90 -8.33 8.68
C GLU A 63 -2.25 -7.62 8.80
N LYS A 64 -2.25 -6.44 9.37
CA LYS A 64 -3.47 -5.64 9.54
C LYS A 64 -3.79 -4.79 8.32
N ILE A 65 -2.86 -4.70 7.39
CA ILE A 65 -3.05 -3.90 6.17
C ILE A 65 -3.87 -4.72 5.17
N VAL A 66 -5.10 -4.30 4.96
CA VAL A 66 -6.03 -4.96 4.04
C VAL A 66 -6.36 -4.06 2.86
N THR A 67 -6.53 -2.77 3.10
CA THR A 67 -6.91 -1.81 2.07
C THR A 67 -5.84 -0.74 1.90
N VAL A 68 -5.95 0.02 0.81
CA VAL A 68 -5.07 1.15 0.55
C VAL A 68 -5.18 2.18 1.69
N ASN A 69 -6.40 2.39 2.19
CA ASN A 69 -6.62 3.30 3.30
C ASN A 69 -5.82 2.89 4.54
N ASP A 70 -5.74 1.60 4.81
CA ASP A 70 -4.97 1.10 5.97
C ASP A 70 -3.51 1.52 5.87
N VAL A 71 -2.93 1.41 4.67
CA VAL A 71 -1.54 1.80 4.43
C VAL A 71 -1.37 3.31 4.60
N VAL A 72 -2.25 4.07 3.99
CA VAL A 72 -2.19 5.54 4.04
C VAL A 72 -2.28 6.02 5.48
N GLU A 73 -3.21 5.47 6.24
CA GLU A 73 -3.39 5.85 7.64
C GLU A 73 -2.17 5.48 8.48
N TYR A 74 -1.60 4.32 8.21
CA TYR A 74 -0.40 3.87 8.92
C TYR A 74 0.78 4.82 8.69
N ILE A 75 1.02 5.17 7.44
CA ILE A 75 2.14 6.03 7.08
C ILE A 75 1.92 7.46 7.55
N LYS A 76 0.70 7.94 7.44
CA LYS A 76 0.34 9.31 7.79
C LYS A 76 0.56 9.60 9.28
N GLU A 77 0.40 8.59 10.11
CA GLU A 77 0.66 8.74 11.53
C GLU A 77 2.14 8.97 11.80
#